data_f34b55bf9186386f0265bc7e8d0dbc0d
#
_entry.id   f34b55bf9186386f0265bc7e8d0dbc0d
#
_cell.length_a   1.000
_cell.length_b   1.000
_cell.length_c   1.000
_cell.angle_alpha   90.00
_cell.angle_beta   90.00
_cell.angle_gamma   90.00
#
_symmetry.space_group_name_H-M   'P 1'
#
loop_
_entity.id
_entity.type
_entity.pdbx_description
1 polymer ?
#
loop_
_entity_poly.entity_id
_entity_poly.type
_entity_poly.pdbx_seq_one_letter_code
_entity_poly.pdbx_strand_id
1 'polypeptide(L)'
;MQSIGFKVAMASLLAFAILTAAWNFLIARVDPVATPAAVAKGPSVSAGGITLTSASIALPDATASLPEGPAGELVTRNCTACHSVEMITTQPHLAPEKWQATVEKMRTVYKAPIAPGDDEALVAALVSFQQPGKVAAR
;
A
#
# COMPACT_ATOMS: atom_id res chain seq x y z
N MET A 1 -27.97 -19.21 -49.28
CA MET A 1 -26.97 -19.90 -48.44
C MET A 1 -25.94 -18.90 -47.97
N GLN A 2 -26.00 -18.44 -46.73
CA GLN A 2 -24.93 -17.60 -46.15
C GLN A 2 -23.67 -18.45 -45.99
N SER A 3 -22.55 -18.00 -46.58
CA SER A 3 -21.30 -18.74 -46.52
C SER A 3 -20.81 -18.87 -45.04
N ILE A 4 -20.18 -20.00 -44.72
CA ILE A 4 -19.59 -20.28 -43.41
C ILE A 4 -18.65 -19.15 -43.03
N GLY A 5 -17.92 -18.56 -43.97
CA GLY A 5 -17.05 -17.39 -43.74
C GLY A 5 -17.77 -16.15 -43.18
N PHE A 6 -18.98 -15.87 -43.62
CA PHE A 6 -19.76 -14.76 -43.12
C PHE A 6 -20.18 -14.98 -41.65
N LYS A 7 -20.60 -16.18 -41.29
CA LYS A 7 -20.98 -16.53 -39.91
C LYS A 7 -19.78 -16.45 -38.95
N VAL A 8 -18.61 -16.90 -39.40
CA VAL A 8 -17.37 -16.80 -38.59
C VAL A 8 -16.95 -15.34 -38.41
N ALA A 9 -16.99 -14.53 -39.47
CA ALA A 9 -16.67 -13.13 -39.38
C ALA A 9 -17.61 -12.36 -38.41
N MET A 10 -18.91 -12.62 -38.49
CA MET A 10 -19.89 -12.01 -37.58
C MET A 10 -19.69 -12.45 -36.13
N ALA A 11 -19.39 -13.72 -35.88
CA ALA A 11 -19.11 -14.23 -34.54
C ALA A 11 -17.83 -13.61 -33.94
N SER A 12 -16.78 -13.43 -34.75
CA SER A 12 -15.53 -12.78 -34.33
C SER A 12 -15.72 -11.31 -33.98
N LEU A 13 -16.52 -10.57 -34.76
CA LEU A 13 -16.84 -9.16 -34.49
C LEU A 13 -17.65 -9.02 -33.20
N LEU A 14 -18.61 -9.90 -32.97
CA LEU A 14 -19.41 -9.91 -31.74
C LEU A 14 -18.54 -10.21 -30.50
N ALA A 15 -17.66 -11.21 -30.59
CA ALA A 15 -16.74 -11.55 -29.51
C ALA A 15 -15.78 -10.39 -29.19
N PHE A 16 -15.26 -9.71 -30.21
CA PHE A 16 -14.41 -8.55 -30.04
C PHE A 16 -15.16 -7.36 -29.38
N ALA A 17 -16.40 -7.11 -29.82
CA ALA A 17 -17.23 -6.07 -29.21
C ALA A 17 -17.54 -6.36 -27.72
N ILE A 18 -17.82 -7.61 -27.37
CA ILE A 18 -18.06 -8.01 -25.98
C ILE A 18 -16.79 -7.86 -25.14
N LEU A 19 -15.63 -8.28 -25.66
CA LEU A 19 -14.35 -8.15 -24.97
C LEU A 19 -13.98 -6.67 -24.73
N THR A 20 -14.18 -5.80 -25.72
CA THR A 20 -13.92 -4.36 -25.57
C THR A 20 -14.88 -3.70 -24.59
N ALA A 21 -16.16 -4.06 -24.61
CA ALA A 21 -17.13 -3.57 -23.65
C ALA A 21 -16.81 -4.03 -22.21
N ALA A 22 -16.44 -5.30 -22.03
CA ALA A 22 -16.02 -5.85 -20.73
C ALA A 22 -14.75 -5.15 -20.22
N TRP A 23 -13.78 -4.91 -21.09
CA TRP A 23 -12.55 -4.20 -20.76
C TRP A 23 -12.83 -2.75 -20.32
N ASN A 24 -13.64 -2.02 -21.06
CA ASN A 24 -14.04 -0.66 -20.69
C ASN A 24 -14.82 -0.62 -19.36
N PHE A 25 -15.69 -1.62 -19.12
CA PHE A 25 -16.43 -1.73 -17.87
C PHE A 25 -15.51 -2.04 -16.69
N LEU A 26 -14.48 -2.88 -16.87
CA LEU A 26 -13.49 -3.17 -15.84
C LEU A 26 -12.62 -1.96 -15.51
N ILE A 27 -12.17 -1.22 -16.54
CA ILE A 27 -11.37 -0.01 -16.35
C ILE A 27 -12.19 1.11 -15.70
N ALA A 28 -13.47 1.24 -16.05
CA ALA A 28 -14.35 2.25 -15.46
C ALA A 28 -14.64 2.02 -13.97
N ARG A 29 -14.33 0.85 -13.45
CA ARG A 29 -14.43 0.52 -12.01
C ARG A 29 -13.13 0.74 -11.23
N VAL A 30 -12.03 1.07 -11.92
CA VAL A 30 -10.83 1.54 -11.24
C VAL A 30 -11.13 2.97 -10.82
N ASP A 31 -11.36 3.18 -9.52
CA ASP A 31 -11.54 4.53 -8.99
C ASP A 31 -10.37 5.40 -9.45
N PRO A 32 -10.62 6.54 -10.07
CA PRO A 32 -9.53 7.43 -10.44
C PRO A 32 -8.77 7.77 -9.17
N VAL A 33 -7.46 7.56 -9.18
CA VAL A 33 -6.57 8.01 -8.11
C VAL A 33 -6.99 9.44 -7.79
N ALA A 34 -7.42 9.66 -6.55
CA ALA A 34 -7.93 10.96 -6.12
C ALA A 34 -6.94 12.03 -6.58
N THR A 35 -7.43 12.95 -7.40
CA THR A 35 -6.60 14.08 -7.84
C THR A 35 -6.10 14.77 -6.60
N PRO A 36 -4.77 14.88 -6.40
CA PRO A 36 -4.25 15.55 -5.21
C PRO A 36 -4.90 16.93 -5.11
N ALA A 37 -5.42 17.24 -3.92
CA ALA A 37 -6.02 18.54 -3.64
C ALA A 37 -5.07 19.64 -4.10
N ALA A 38 -5.61 20.69 -4.74
CA ALA A 38 -4.82 21.79 -5.28
C ALA A 38 -3.86 22.31 -4.19
N VAL A 39 -2.56 22.15 -4.45
CA VAL A 39 -1.53 22.60 -3.52
C VAL A 39 -1.59 24.12 -3.46
N ALA A 40 -1.94 24.69 -2.31
CA ALA A 40 -1.90 26.12 -2.11
C ALA A 40 -0.44 26.59 -2.22
N LYS A 41 -0.17 27.46 -3.22
CA LYS A 41 1.17 28.04 -3.40
C LYS A 41 1.43 29.06 -2.29
N GLY A 42 2.47 28.80 -1.51
CA GLY A 42 2.98 29.73 -0.51
C GLY A 42 4.00 30.73 -1.09
N PRO A 43 4.70 31.48 -0.21
CA PRO A 43 5.72 32.43 -0.62
C PRO A 43 6.85 31.76 -1.38
N SER A 44 7.46 32.51 -2.33
CA SER A 44 8.56 32.04 -3.15
C SER A 44 9.83 32.82 -2.85
N VAL A 45 10.98 32.16 -2.98
CA VAL A 45 12.33 32.76 -2.89
C VAL A 45 13.08 32.43 -4.16
N SER A 46 13.70 33.43 -4.77
CA SER A 46 14.47 33.26 -6.00
C SER A 46 15.92 33.73 -5.83
N ALA A 47 16.87 32.90 -6.22
CA ALA A 47 18.29 33.26 -6.26
C ALA A 47 19.00 32.39 -7.32
N GLY A 48 19.97 32.95 -8.02
CA GLY A 48 20.82 32.20 -8.96
C GLY A 48 20.06 31.50 -10.11
N GLY A 49 18.93 32.04 -10.56
CA GLY A 49 18.10 31.43 -11.60
C GLY A 49 17.20 30.29 -11.13
N ILE A 50 17.18 29.99 -9.82
CA ILE A 50 16.33 28.96 -9.22
C ILE A 50 15.25 29.65 -8.38
N THR A 51 14.01 29.21 -8.53
CA THR A 51 12.88 29.67 -7.69
C THR A 51 12.35 28.48 -6.88
N LEU A 52 12.35 28.64 -5.57
CA LEU A 52 11.70 27.70 -4.63
C LEU A 52 10.38 28.31 -4.18
N THR A 53 9.32 27.55 -4.35
CA THR A 53 7.98 27.95 -3.91
C THR A 53 7.53 27.02 -2.78
N SER A 54 7.18 27.59 -1.64
CA SER A 54 6.59 26.84 -0.55
C SER A 54 5.21 26.34 -0.96
N ALA A 55 4.89 25.11 -0.58
CA ALA A 55 3.60 24.51 -0.84
C ALA A 55 3.10 23.78 0.42
N SER A 56 1.82 23.89 0.71
CA SER A 56 1.18 23.13 1.79
C SER A 56 0.33 22.03 1.19
N ILE A 57 0.46 20.85 1.72
CA ILE A 57 -0.38 19.70 1.38
C ILE A 57 -1.09 19.23 2.64
N ALA A 58 -2.40 19.03 2.55
CA ALA A 58 -3.13 18.32 3.59
C ALA A 58 -2.82 16.83 3.48
N LEU A 59 -2.28 16.24 4.52
CA LEU A 59 -2.08 14.79 4.58
C LEU A 59 -3.43 14.13 4.91
N PRO A 60 -3.72 12.96 4.31
CA PRO A 60 -4.88 12.19 4.72
C PRO A 60 -4.73 11.72 6.17
N ASP A 61 -5.86 11.58 6.86
CA ASP A 61 -5.86 11.01 8.20
C ASP A 61 -5.39 9.54 8.15
N ALA A 62 -4.56 9.16 9.11
CA ALA A 62 -4.15 7.78 9.29
C ALA A 62 -5.35 6.94 9.72
N THR A 63 -5.74 5.95 8.92
CA THR A 63 -6.90 5.09 9.17
C THR A 63 -6.54 3.66 9.54
N ALA A 64 -5.29 3.23 9.30
CA ALA A 64 -4.84 1.91 9.63
C ALA A 64 -4.67 1.71 11.14
N SER A 65 -5.11 0.58 11.64
CA SER A 65 -4.90 0.14 13.01
C SER A 65 -4.25 -1.25 13.04
N LEU A 66 -3.42 -1.49 14.04
CA LEU A 66 -2.92 -2.84 14.31
C LEU A 66 -4.05 -3.68 14.90
N PRO A 67 -4.04 -5.01 14.69
CA PRO A 67 -4.97 -5.91 15.34
C PRO A 67 -4.92 -5.75 16.86
N GLU A 68 -6.08 -5.85 17.51
CA GLU A 68 -6.17 -5.81 18.96
C GLU A 68 -5.50 -7.03 19.61
N GLY A 69 -5.04 -6.87 20.85
CA GLY A 69 -4.46 -7.92 21.66
C GLY A 69 -2.94 -7.94 21.70
N PRO A 70 -2.34 -8.97 22.33
CA PRO A 70 -0.92 -8.99 22.67
C PRO A 70 0.05 -8.79 21.49
N ALA A 71 -0.30 -9.32 20.31
CA ALA A 71 0.52 -9.17 19.11
C ALA A 71 0.56 -7.72 18.61
N GLY A 72 -0.60 -7.05 18.56
CA GLY A 72 -0.68 -5.65 18.18
C GLY A 72 -0.01 -4.72 19.20
N GLU A 73 -0.20 -4.99 20.47
CA GLU A 73 0.46 -4.24 21.54
C GLU A 73 1.98 -4.38 21.50
N LEU A 74 2.48 -5.60 21.23
CA LEU A 74 3.90 -5.84 21.08
C LEU A 74 4.51 -5.05 19.93
N VAL A 75 3.86 -5.06 18.75
CA VAL A 75 4.30 -4.29 17.58
C VAL A 75 4.16 -2.78 17.83
N THR A 76 3.07 -2.34 18.45
CA THR A 76 2.89 -0.93 18.83
C THR A 76 4.06 -0.46 19.68
N ARG A 77 4.37 -1.16 20.76
CA ARG A 77 5.41 -0.77 21.71
C ARG A 77 6.81 -0.72 21.08
N ASN A 78 7.12 -1.63 20.15
CA ASN A 78 8.44 -1.75 19.57
C ASN A 78 8.64 -0.99 18.25
N CYS A 79 7.57 -0.66 17.52
CA CYS A 79 7.68 -0.18 16.14
C CYS A 79 7.08 1.21 15.90
N THR A 80 5.97 1.57 16.57
CA THR A 80 5.22 2.78 16.22
C THR A 80 5.84 4.08 16.70
N ALA A 81 6.88 4.02 17.53
CA ALA A 81 7.67 5.20 17.87
C ALA A 81 8.38 5.82 16.65
N CYS A 82 8.67 5.01 15.61
CA CYS A 82 9.40 5.42 14.41
C CYS A 82 8.63 5.13 13.11
N HIS A 83 7.69 4.20 13.11
CA HIS A 83 6.94 3.75 11.93
C HIS A 83 5.45 4.02 12.11
N SER A 84 4.78 4.47 11.03
CA SER A 84 3.32 4.50 11.01
C SER A 84 2.77 3.07 10.93
N VAL A 85 1.52 2.90 11.36
CA VAL A 85 0.84 1.60 11.25
C VAL A 85 0.71 1.18 9.80
N GLU A 86 0.42 2.11 8.89
CA GLU A 86 0.35 1.85 7.45
C GLU A 86 1.66 1.29 6.92
N MET A 87 2.80 1.87 7.33
CA MET A 87 4.11 1.41 6.90
C MET A 87 4.38 -0.03 7.33
N ILE A 88 3.86 -0.44 8.47
CA ILE A 88 4.01 -1.82 8.98
C ILE A 88 3.07 -2.77 8.23
N THR A 89 1.82 -2.38 8.03
CA THR A 89 0.76 -3.26 7.53
C THR A 89 0.73 -3.39 6.01
N THR A 90 1.30 -2.43 5.28
CA THR A 90 1.37 -2.43 3.80
C THR A 90 2.65 -3.08 3.24
N GLN A 91 3.48 -3.68 4.08
CA GLN A 91 4.66 -4.40 3.61
C GLN A 91 4.25 -5.58 2.72
N PRO A 92 5.03 -5.91 1.68
CA PRO A 92 4.81 -7.12 0.90
C PRO A 92 4.90 -8.35 1.80
N HIS A 93 4.29 -9.45 1.35
CA HIS A 93 4.37 -10.72 2.08
C HIS A 93 5.81 -11.20 2.19
N LEU A 94 6.37 -11.13 3.38
CA LEU A 94 7.72 -11.57 3.69
C LEU A 94 7.68 -12.90 4.44
N ALA A 95 8.63 -13.78 4.11
CA ALA A 95 8.86 -14.98 4.88
C ALA A 95 9.38 -14.66 6.31
N PRO A 96 9.14 -15.53 7.30
CA PRO A 96 9.57 -15.31 8.67
C PRO A 96 11.05 -14.92 8.81
N GLU A 97 11.94 -15.54 8.02
CA GLU A 97 13.38 -15.27 8.03
C GLU A 97 13.71 -13.84 7.57
N LYS A 98 12.90 -13.30 6.66
CA LYS A 98 13.05 -11.91 6.22
C LYS A 98 12.59 -10.93 7.27
N TRP A 99 11.51 -11.25 7.97
CA TRP A 99 11.07 -10.46 9.12
C TRP A 99 12.10 -10.51 10.26
N GLN A 100 12.67 -11.68 10.54
CA GLN A 100 13.74 -11.84 11.53
C GLN A 100 14.94 -10.93 11.20
N ALA A 101 15.41 -10.98 9.96
CA ALA A 101 16.52 -10.13 9.51
C ALA A 101 16.17 -8.64 9.58
N THR A 102 14.92 -8.27 9.35
CA THR A 102 14.45 -6.89 9.44
C THR A 102 14.44 -6.41 10.88
N VAL A 103 13.88 -7.18 11.82
CA VAL A 103 13.86 -6.87 13.27
C VAL A 103 15.28 -6.72 13.79
N GLU A 104 16.17 -7.66 13.45
CA GLU A 104 17.57 -7.58 13.83
C GLU A 104 18.25 -6.32 13.28
N LYS A 105 17.99 -5.96 12.02
CA LYS A 105 18.50 -4.72 11.41
C LYS A 105 18.00 -3.49 12.16
N MET A 106 16.71 -3.43 12.53
CA MET A 106 16.18 -2.32 13.32
C MET A 106 16.94 -2.15 14.62
N ARG A 107 17.20 -3.24 15.32
CA ARG A 107 17.95 -3.23 16.58
C ARG A 107 19.43 -2.88 16.39
N THR A 108 20.11 -3.54 15.46
CA THR A 108 21.57 -3.45 15.34
C THR A 108 22.05 -2.20 14.60
N VAL A 109 21.36 -1.83 13.52
CA VAL A 109 21.76 -0.70 12.66
C VAL A 109 21.07 0.59 13.11
N TYR A 110 19.75 0.54 13.30
CA TYR A 110 18.95 1.74 13.63
C TYR A 110 18.78 1.95 15.14
N LYS A 111 19.32 1.06 15.95
CA LYS A 111 19.33 1.17 17.42
C LYS A 111 17.93 1.23 18.04
N ALA A 112 16.96 0.60 17.38
CA ALA A 112 15.63 0.46 17.94
C ALA A 112 15.69 -0.29 19.29
N PRO A 113 14.94 0.14 20.31
CA PRO A 113 15.00 -0.45 21.65
C PRO A 113 14.22 -1.77 21.74
N ILE A 114 14.47 -2.69 20.82
CA ILE A 114 13.85 -4.01 20.79
C ILE A 114 14.65 -4.97 21.63
N ALA A 115 14.02 -5.57 22.65
CA ALA A 115 14.67 -6.59 23.46
C ALA A 115 14.90 -7.86 22.63
N PRO A 116 16.09 -8.52 22.73
CA PRO A 116 16.34 -9.74 21.97
C PRO A 116 15.34 -10.88 22.26
N GLY A 117 14.78 -10.92 23.46
CA GLY A 117 13.74 -11.89 23.83
C GLY A 117 12.39 -11.69 23.15
N ASP A 118 12.15 -10.53 22.51
CA ASP A 118 10.90 -10.21 21.78
C ASP A 118 10.94 -10.66 20.31
N ASP A 119 12.09 -11.07 19.79
CA ASP A 119 12.28 -11.30 18.35
C ASP A 119 11.29 -12.33 17.77
N GLU A 120 11.18 -13.50 18.40
CA GLU A 120 10.30 -14.57 17.92
C GLU A 120 8.83 -14.12 17.94
N ALA A 121 8.40 -13.49 19.01
CA ALA A 121 7.03 -13.00 19.16
C ALA A 121 6.72 -11.85 18.17
N LEU A 122 7.67 -10.94 17.92
CA LEU A 122 7.54 -9.88 16.93
C LEU A 122 7.43 -10.44 15.51
N VAL A 123 8.28 -11.39 15.15
CA VAL A 123 8.24 -12.05 13.83
C VAL A 123 6.91 -12.77 13.65
N ALA A 124 6.46 -13.52 14.64
CA ALA A 124 5.16 -14.20 14.58
C ALA A 124 3.99 -13.21 14.41
N ALA A 125 4.00 -12.09 15.14
CA ALA A 125 3.00 -11.04 15.00
C ALA A 125 3.00 -10.43 13.60
N LEU A 126 4.16 -10.02 13.08
CA LEU A 126 4.31 -9.39 11.76
C LEU A 126 3.86 -10.34 10.63
N VAL A 127 4.23 -11.61 10.70
CA VAL A 127 3.75 -12.64 9.74
C VAL A 127 2.24 -12.81 9.84
N SER A 128 1.67 -12.79 11.04
CA SER A 128 0.22 -12.93 11.23
C SER A 128 -0.58 -11.77 10.63
N PHE A 129 -0.02 -10.55 10.62
CA PHE A 129 -0.67 -9.36 10.06
C PHE A 129 -0.71 -9.35 8.54
N GLN A 130 0.11 -10.15 7.87
CA GLN A 130 0.10 -10.30 6.42
C GLN A 130 -1.05 -11.18 5.90
N GLN A 131 -1.78 -11.85 6.79
CA GLN A 131 -2.88 -12.73 6.39
C GLN A 131 -4.12 -11.90 6.01
N PRO A 132 -4.77 -12.17 4.84
CA PRO A 132 -5.98 -11.48 4.45
C PRO A 132 -7.06 -11.57 5.55
N GLY A 133 -7.62 -10.43 5.93
CA GLY A 133 -8.71 -10.35 6.91
C GLY A 133 -8.30 -10.07 8.35
N LYS A 134 -7.02 -9.97 8.68
CA LYS A 134 -6.57 -9.63 10.05
C LYS A 134 -6.27 -8.15 10.27
N VAL A 135 -6.08 -7.37 9.22
CA VAL A 135 -5.96 -5.91 9.28
C VAL A 135 -7.32 -5.33 8.91
N ALA A 136 -8.06 -4.82 9.88
CA ALA A 136 -9.31 -4.14 9.63
C ALA A 136 -9.01 -2.81 8.91
N ALA A 137 -9.32 -2.74 7.61
CA ALA A 137 -9.55 -1.45 6.97
C ALA A 137 -10.86 -0.89 7.56
N ARG A 138 -10.79 0.20 8.29
CA ARG A 138 -11.94 1.01 8.68
C ARG A 138 -12.08 2.18 7.73
#